data_b2789e79de60e95b87b4d480973ba315
#
_entry.id   b2789e79de60e95b87b4d480973ba315
#
_cell.length_a   1.000
_cell.length_b   1.000
_cell.length_c   1.000
_cell.angle_alpha   90.00
_cell.angle_beta   90.00
_cell.angle_gamma   90.00
#
_symmetry.space_group_name_H-M   'P 1'
#
loop_
_entity.id
_entity.type
_entity.pdbx_description
1 polymer ?
#
loop_
_entity_poly.entity_id
_entity_poly.type
_entity_poly.pdbx_seq_one_letter_code
_entity_poly.pdbx_strand_id
1 'polypeptide(L)'
;MKPGHSSVPSVVNASPNMRKFWDNSALTSPADAGIRTTQVVPSTLSIGNVIISPATVLAPMAGVTDTVFRRFIRNLGGCGLIMTEFTSADGVLRKKDQKAKRYLHFYEDEHPISAQLFGSDPSVMAEAARMVEGLGFDLVDLNLGCPAKKVVKCNGGSGLLRDLPAIGKIFEAVRAAVKIPFTVKFRAGWNDEEIVCVELARMAESCGLAAVALHARTREMGYSGQARWEWIAAIKDAVKIPVIGNGDIRSPQDACAMVAQTGCDAVMIGRSAPSNPWIFRQIEQFCAGMSAAQVETGAEPSKPHMGTAAPGCPVERSSTVFDSHDPTARVGTTREGLGFSRAANASLLERALASEELDTPCHPEEPAFGDEGPMHSARTVRVSSQDNKSRLYDHPSEADRYQMIRTYFQMLIEEELPDAVGKMKQFASWFTHGVPGGAGLRKAIYESKSAPEILARVEVFFEARLAMQPVSADTH
;
A
#
# COMPACT_ATOMS: atom_id res chain seq x y z
N MET A 1 27.75 48.33 36.59
CA MET A 1 28.26 47.32 35.69
C MET A 1 27.09 46.40 35.31
N LYS A 2 26.62 46.46 34.07
CA LYS A 2 25.56 45.59 33.51
C LYS A 2 26.25 44.49 32.74
N PRO A 3 25.81 43.21 32.84
CA PRO A 3 26.34 42.13 31.98
C PRO A 3 25.69 42.16 30.60
N GLY A 4 26.50 41.89 29.59
CA GLY A 4 26.15 41.99 28.19
C GLY A 4 25.18 40.91 27.70
N HIS A 5 24.32 41.30 26.79
CA HIS A 5 23.49 40.43 26.00
C HIS A 5 24.32 39.67 24.94
N SER A 6 24.35 38.36 25.05
CA SER A 6 24.81 37.47 23.99
C SER A 6 23.69 37.35 22.93
N SER A 7 23.98 37.83 21.73
CA SER A 7 23.10 37.72 20.57
C SER A 7 23.10 36.29 20.01
N VAL A 8 21.93 35.68 19.99
CA VAL A 8 21.65 34.44 19.24
C VAL A 8 21.63 34.80 17.74
N PRO A 9 22.27 34.02 16.85
CA PRO A 9 22.20 34.29 15.42
C PRO A 9 20.81 33.97 14.87
N SER A 10 20.27 34.95 14.16
CA SER A 10 19.00 34.94 13.48
C SER A 10 18.96 33.88 12.36
N VAL A 11 17.82 33.19 12.34
CA VAL A 11 17.12 32.54 11.24
C VAL A 11 17.82 32.60 9.88
N VAL A 12 18.22 31.43 9.41
CA VAL A 12 18.65 31.18 8.03
C VAL A 12 17.45 31.44 7.10
N ASN A 13 17.56 32.50 6.31
CA ASN A 13 16.61 32.78 5.23
C ASN A 13 16.49 31.61 4.28
N ALA A 14 15.28 31.09 4.12
CA ALA A 14 14.93 30.12 3.09
C ALA A 14 15.33 30.68 1.71
N SER A 15 16.09 29.88 0.97
CA SER A 15 16.63 30.22 -0.33
C SER A 15 15.48 30.54 -1.34
N PRO A 16 15.58 31.62 -2.13
CA PRO A 16 14.55 32.02 -3.11
C PRO A 16 14.34 31.06 -4.26
N ASN A 17 15.12 29.97 -4.36
CA ASN A 17 15.07 29.02 -5.47
C ASN A 17 14.01 27.94 -5.34
N MET A 18 13.39 27.74 -4.17
CA MET A 18 12.35 26.72 -4.03
C MET A 18 11.03 27.07 -4.73
N ARG A 19 10.71 28.33 -4.94
CA ARG A 19 9.49 28.76 -5.66
C ARG A 19 9.52 28.47 -7.16
N LYS A 20 10.68 28.31 -7.79
CA LYS A 20 10.82 27.98 -9.22
C LYS A 20 10.63 26.50 -9.53
N PHE A 21 10.69 25.63 -8.54
CA PHE A 21 10.51 24.18 -8.73
C PHE A 21 9.04 23.77 -8.96
N TRP A 22 8.12 24.65 -8.62
CA TRP A 22 6.67 24.41 -8.68
C TRP A 22 5.93 25.31 -9.68
N ASP A 23 6.66 25.90 -10.63
CA ASP A 23 6.06 26.70 -11.69
C ASP A 23 5.38 25.76 -12.69
N ASN A 24 4.05 25.69 -12.61
CA ASN A 24 3.19 24.85 -13.45
C ASN A 24 3.18 25.25 -14.95
N SER A 25 3.91 26.31 -15.35
CA SER A 25 3.89 26.80 -16.73
C SER A 25 4.68 25.94 -17.72
N ALA A 26 5.44 24.94 -17.25
CA ALA A 26 6.24 24.03 -18.09
C ALA A 26 5.69 22.61 -18.18
N LEU A 27 4.57 22.30 -17.51
CA LEU A 27 3.96 20.97 -17.59
C LEU A 27 2.98 20.93 -18.76
N THR A 28 3.42 20.39 -19.89
CA THR A 28 2.55 19.95 -20.96
C THR A 28 1.46 19.01 -20.43
N SER A 29 0.26 19.12 -20.98
CA SER A 29 -0.86 18.21 -20.69
C SER A 29 -0.37 16.74 -20.72
N PRO A 30 -0.87 15.84 -19.84
CA PRO A 30 -0.52 14.41 -19.88
C PRO A 30 -0.71 13.74 -21.26
N ALA A 31 -1.46 14.37 -22.17
CA ALA A 31 -1.64 13.93 -23.56
C ALA A 31 -0.44 14.24 -24.46
N ASP A 32 0.42 15.23 -24.10
CA ASP A 32 1.53 15.70 -24.94
C ASP A 32 2.93 15.27 -24.43
N ALA A 33 3.05 14.77 -23.21
CA ALA A 33 4.24 14.08 -22.78
C ALA A 33 4.29 12.75 -23.52
N GLY A 34 5.13 12.65 -24.55
CA GLY A 34 5.40 11.40 -25.26
C GLY A 34 5.71 10.33 -24.20
N ILE A 35 4.74 9.47 -23.91
CA ILE A 35 4.83 8.39 -22.94
C ILE A 35 6.08 7.61 -23.35
N ARG A 36 7.08 7.56 -22.49
CA ARG A 36 8.15 6.55 -22.59
C ARG A 36 7.49 5.21 -22.36
N THR A 37 6.94 4.62 -23.40
CA THR A 37 6.02 3.48 -23.43
C THR A 37 6.65 2.16 -23.01
N THR A 38 7.83 2.16 -22.38
CA THR A 38 8.62 0.96 -22.09
C THR A 38 8.80 0.65 -20.61
N GLN A 39 8.40 1.53 -19.69
CA GLN A 39 8.52 1.24 -18.27
C GLN A 39 7.26 0.58 -17.74
N VAL A 40 7.42 -0.60 -17.15
CA VAL A 40 6.37 -1.38 -16.49
C VAL A 40 6.62 -1.40 -14.98
N VAL A 41 5.63 -1.80 -14.20
CA VAL A 41 5.81 -2.04 -12.76
C VAL A 41 6.86 -3.14 -12.58
N PRO A 42 7.89 -2.93 -11.74
CA PRO A 42 8.93 -3.92 -11.53
C PRO A 42 8.37 -5.27 -11.05
N SER A 43 8.97 -6.35 -11.52
CA SER A 43 8.59 -7.72 -11.11
C SER A 43 8.94 -8.01 -9.65
N THR A 44 9.93 -7.30 -9.09
CA THR A 44 10.37 -7.48 -7.71
C THR A 44 10.89 -6.16 -7.15
N LEU A 45 10.78 -6.01 -5.83
CA LEU A 45 11.40 -4.93 -5.07
C LEU A 45 11.91 -5.48 -3.73
N SER A 46 13.10 -5.07 -3.31
CA SER A 46 13.62 -5.36 -1.96
C SER A 46 13.41 -4.16 -1.04
N ILE A 47 12.76 -4.39 0.10
CA ILE A 47 12.65 -3.42 1.21
C ILE A 47 13.44 -3.97 2.39
N GLY A 48 14.66 -3.50 2.59
CA GLY A 48 15.61 -4.15 3.49
C GLY A 48 15.88 -5.59 3.04
N ASN A 49 15.62 -6.54 3.92
CA ASN A 49 15.75 -7.99 3.65
C ASN A 49 14.45 -8.65 3.13
N VAL A 50 13.37 -7.90 2.98
CA VAL A 50 12.07 -8.44 2.51
C VAL A 50 11.94 -8.22 1.01
N ILE A 51 11.71 -9.30 0.26
CA ILE A 51 11.45 -9.27 -1.17
C ILE A 51 9.94 -9.27 -1.41
N ILE A 52 9.44 -8.29 -2.13
CA ILE A 52 8.05 -8.21 -2.60
C ILE A 52 7.99 -8.48 -4.10
N SER A 53 7.08 -9.34 -4.53
CA SER A 53 6.94 -9.77 -5.92
C SER A 53 5.46 -10.06 -6.24
N PRO A 54 4.90 -9.39 -7.26
CA PRO A 54 5.44 -8.22 -7.99
C PRO A 54 5.55 -6.97 -7.09
N ALA A 55 6.13 -5.87 -7.61
CA ALA A 55 6.29 -4.61 -6.87
C ALA A 55 4.96 -3.83 -6.73
N THR A 56 3.94 -4.49 -6.21
CA THR A 56 2.60 -3.97 -5.97
C THR A 56 2.25 -4.09 -4.48
N VAL A 57 1.56 -3.10 -3.94
CA VAL A 57 1.25 -3.02 -2.51
C VAL A 57 -0.23 -2.73 -2.32
N LEU A 58 -0.92 -3.51 -1.47
CA LEU A 58 -2.26 -3.17 -1.00
C LEU A 58 -2.15 -2.08 0.07
N ALA A 59 -2.77 -0.92 -0.18
CA ALA A 59 -2.75 0.21 0.75
C ALA A 59 -3.50 -0.12 2.05
N PRO A 60 -3.03 0.36 3.22
CA PRO A 60 -3.76 0.26 4.48
C PRO A 60 -5.03 1.12 4.43
N MET A 61 -6.19 0.52 4.63
CA MET A 61 -7.49 1.18 4.58
C MET A 61 -8.36 0.76 5.76
N ALA A 62 -8.67 1.71 6.67
CA ALA A 62 -9.53 1.46 7.81
C ALA A 62 -10.90 0.93 7.38
N GLY A 63 -11.40 -0.09 8.06
CA GLY A 63 -12.68 -0.73 7.74
C GLY A 63 -12.67 -1.57 6.46
N VAL A 64 -11.52 -1.74 5.79
CA VAL A 64 -11.40 -2.47 4.51
C VAL A 64 -10.35 -3.57 4.57
N THR A 65 -9.12 -3.24 4.96
CA THR A 65 -7.98 -4.18 4.89
C THR A 65 -7.82 -5.02 6.15
N ASP A 66 -8.95 -5.61 6.63
CA ASP A 66 -8.92 -6.67 7.63
C ASP A 66 -8.32 -7.97 7.07
N THR A 67 -8.09 -8.95 7.93
CA THR A 67 -7.46 -10.21 7.53
C THR A 67 -8.22 -10.94 6.42
N VAL A 68 -9.57 -10.90 6.42
CA VAL A 68 -10.38 -11.54 5.38
C VAL A 68 -10.11 -10.90 4.02
N PHE A 69 -10.14 -9.57 3.94
CA PHE A 69 -9.89 -8.86 2.68
C PHE A 69 -8.43 -9.01 2.21
N ARG A 70 -7.47 -8.97 3.13
CA ARG A 70 -6.06 -9.17 2.79
C ARG A 70 -5.80 -10.55 2.20
N ARG A 71 -6.28 -11.62 2.86
CA ARG A 71 -6.18 -13.00 2.36
C ARG A 71 -6.93 -13.18 1.04
N PHE A 72 -8.09 -12.55 0.92
CA PHE A 72 -8.85 -12.56 -0.33
C PHE A 72 -8.04 -11.95 -1.49
N ILE A 73 -7.41 -10.78 -1.30
CA ILE A 73 -6.53 -10.17 -2.30
C ILE A 73 -5.31 -11.07 -2.59
N ARG A 74 -4.71 -11.66 -1.55
CA ARG A 74 -3.57 -12.58 -1.73
C ARG A 74 -3.94 -13.79 -2.60
N ASN A 75 -5.11 -14.37 -2.37
CA ASN A 75 -5.61 -15.53 -3.12
C ASN A 75 -5.93 -15.20 -4.59
N LEU A 76 -6.29 -13.96 -4.92
CA LEU A 76 -6.47 -13.51 -6.30
C LEU A 76 -5.16 -13.33 -7.07
N GLY A 77 -4.04 -13.21 -6.37
CA GLY A 77 -2.69 -13.09 -6.94
C GLY A 77 -2.28 -11.68 -7.34
N GLY A 78 -1.00 -11.52 -7.68
CA GLY A 78 -0.42 -10.29 -8.19
C GLY A 78 -0.19 -9.18 -7.15
N CYS A 79 -0.45 -9.42 -5.85
CA CYS A 79 -0.17 -8.47 -4.78
C CYS A 79 1.08 -8.87 -4.01
N GLY A 80 2.19 -8.11 -4.16
CA GLY A 80 3.47 -8.46 -3.56
C GLY A 80 3.58 -8.17 -2.08
N LEU A 81 2.94 -7.09 -1.59
CA LEU A 81 2.92 -6.74 -0.16
C LEU A 81 1.51 -6.35 0.26
N ILE A 82 1.04 -6.90 1.36
CA ILE A 82 -0.20 -6.45 2.01
C ILE A 82 0.10 -5.72 3.30
N MET A 83 -0.78 -4.76 3.66
CA MET A 83 -0.65 -3.99 4.89
C MET A 83 -1.91 -4.12 5.74
N THR A 84 -1.75 -4.14 7.06
CA THR A 84 -2.88 -4.12 8.00
C THR A 84 -3.63 -2.79 7.92
N GLU A 85 -4.82 -2.73 8.49
CA GLU A 85 -5.40 -1.46 8.88
C GLU A 85 -4.45 -0.74 9.86
N PHE A 86 -4.44 0.60 9.85
CA PHE A 86 -3.63 1.33 10.81
C PHE A 86 -4.20 1.22 12.23
N THR A 87 -3.35 0.96 13.20
CA THR A 87 -3.73 0.84 14.61
C THR A 87 -2.97 1.82 15.49
N SER A 88 -3.60 2.23 16.60
CA SER A 88 -2.97 3.11 17.59
C SER A 88 -1.86 2.37 18.33
N ALA A 89 -0.66 2.95 18.40
CA ALA A 89 0.42 2.43 19.21
C ALA A 89 0.02 2.29 20.68
N ASP A 90 -0.64 3.32 21.24
CA ASP A 90 -1.18 3.25 22.59
C ASP A 90 -2.21 2.11 22.76
N GLY A 91 -3.10 1.94 21.75
CA GLY A 91 -4.11 0.90 21.79
C GLY A 91 -3.52 -0.51 21.79
N VAL A 92 -2.47 -0.72 21.00
CA VAL A 92 -1.75 -2.00 20.91
C VAL A 92 -1.16 -2.40 22.26
N LEU A 93 -0.60 -1.45 23.00
CA LEU A 93 0.04 -1.70 24.29
C LEU A 93 -0.94 -1.92 25.45
N ARG A 94 -2.23 -1.56 25.27
CA ARG A 94 -3.24 -1.74 26.32
C ARG A 94 -3.74 -3.18 26.40
N LYS A 95 -3.69 -3.80 27.60
CA LYS A 95 -4.14 -5.18 27.82
C LYS A 95 -5.58 -5.44 27.39
N LYS A 96 -6.49 -4.47 27.59
CA LYS A 96 -7.94 -4.61 27.38
C LYS A 96 -8.40 -4.23 25.97
N ASP A 97 -7.52 -3.72 25.10
CA ASP A 97 -7.90 -3.27 23.77
C ASP A 97 -7.95 -4.42 22.76
N GLN A 98 -9.04 -5.15 22.78
CA GLN A 98 -9.27 -6.26 21.85
C GLN A 98 -9.37 -5.80 20.39
N LYS A 99 -9.82 -4.55 20.15
CA LYS A 99 -9.93 -3.99 18.80
C LYS A 99 -8.56 -3.76 18.18
N ALA A 100 -7.64 -3.13 18.92
CA ALA A 100 -6.27 -2.92 18.45
C ALA A 100 -5.56 -4.25 18.17
N LYS A 101 -5.74 -5.24 19.04
CA LYS A 101 -5.17 -6.59 18.85
C LYS A 101 -5.70 -7.29 17.59
N ARG A 102 -7.00 -7.15 17.31
CA ARG A 102 -7.61 -7.73 16.11
C ARG A 102 -6.99 -7.18 14.83
N TYR A 103 -6.60 -5.91 14.79
CA TYR A 103 -5.94 -5.31 13.64
C TYR A 103 -4.52 -5.85 13.39
N LEU A 104 -3.88 -6.42 14.40
CA LEU A 104 -2.58 -7.09 14.30
C LEU A 104 -2.69 -8.61 14.13
N HIS A 105 -3.91 -9.14 13.96
CA HIS A 105 -4.09 -10.54 13.61
C HIS A 105 -3.81 -10.78 12.12
N PHE A 106 -3.06 -11.82 11.81
CA PHE A 106 -2.77 -12.27 10.46
C PHE A 106 -2.53 -13.78 10.42
N TYR A 107 -2.58 -14.37 9.25
CA TYR A 107 -2.30 -15.76 8.98
C TYR A 107 -0.99 -15.92 8.19
N GLU A 108 -0.41 -17.13 8.23
CA GLU A 108 0.86 -17.44 7.56
C GLU A 108 0.82 -17.19 6.04
N ASP A 109 -0.32 -17.36 5.41
CA ASP A 109 -0.52 -17.12 3.98
C ASP A 109 -0.59 -15.62 3.61
N GLU A 110 -0.50 -14.72 4.59
CA GLU A 110 -0.47 -13.28 4.37
C GLU A 110 0.95 -12.70 4.17
N HIS A 111 2.01 -13.48 4.41
CA HIS A 111 3.39 -13.01 4.20
C HIS A 111 3.74 -12.76 2.71
N PRO A 112 4.52 -11.70 2.39
CA PRO A 112 5.02 -10.67 3.31
C PRO A 112 3.93 -9.68 3.70
N ILE A 113 3.89 -9.34 4.99
CA ILE A 113 2.88 -8.45 5.58
C ILE A 113 3.53 -7.34 6.41
N SER A 114 2.98 -6.12 6.31
CA SER A 114 3.38 -4.95 7.10
C SER A 114 2.30 -4.55 8.08
N ALA A 115 2.67 -4.32 9.35
CA ALA A 115 1.77 -3.70 10.32
C ALA A 115 1.91 -2.18 10.26
N GLN A 116 0.78 -1.46 10.12
CA GLN A 116 0.80 0.00 10.14
C GLN A 116 0.36 0.55 11.50
N LEU A 117 1.23 1.34 12.12
CA LEU A 117 0.99 2.02 13.40
C LEU A 117 0.78 3.51 13.22
N PHE A 118 0.04 4.14 14.13
CA PHE A 118 0.00 5.59 14.28
C PHE A 118 0.10 5.99 15.75
N GLY A 119 0.72 7.13 16.01
CA GLY A 119 0.95 7.69 17.34
C GLY A 119 1.84 8.91 17.23
N SER A 120 2.03 9.65 18.32
CA SER A 120 2.85 10.85 18.39
C SER A 120 3.96 10.78 19.47
N ASP A 121 3.88 9.81 20.37
CA ASP A 121 4.90 9.60 21.39
C ASP A 121 5.99 8.64 20.89
N PRO A 122 7.28 9.08 20.84
CA PRO A 122 8.36 8.24 20.33
C PRO A 122 8.58 6.93 21.12
N SER A 123 8.41 6.97 22.46
CA SER A 123 8.64 5.80 23.32
C SER A 123 7.54 4.76 23.15
N VAL A 124 6.29 5.21 23.11
CA VAL A 124 5.11 4.37 22.86
C VAL A 124 5.18 3.75 21.46
N MET A 125 5.57 4.52 20.45
CA MET A 125 5.76 4.04 19.09
C MET A 125 6.87 2.97 19.00
N ALA A 126 7.98 3.17 19.69
CA ALA A 126 9.08 2.22 19.74
C ALA A 126 8.66 0.90 20.41
N GLU A 127 7.90 0.96 21.51
CA GLU A 127 7.41 -0.21 22.21
C GLU A 127 6.38 -1.00 21.38
N ALA A 128 5.43 -0.29 20.76
CA ALA A 128 4.47 -0.90 19.85
C ALA A 128 5.14 -1.55 18.63
N ALA A 129 6.19 -0.95 18.09
CA ALA A 129 6.98 -1.53 17.00
C ALA A 129 7.71 -2.82 17.42
N ARG A 130 8.27 -2.89 18.64
CA ARG A 130 8.84 -4.14 19.20
C ARG A 130 7.79 -5.24 19.31
N MET A 131 6.56 -4.88 19.72
CA MET A 131 5.47 -5.85 19.78
C MET A 131 5.11 -6.37 18.38
N VAL A 132 5.04 -5.49 17.37
CA VAL A 132 4.81 -5.88 15.97
C VAL A 132 5.90 -6.85 15.48
N GLU A 133 7.17 -6.55 15.72
CA GLU A 133 8.28 -7.45 15.39
C GLU A 133 8.13 -8.80 16.12
N GLY A 134 7.81 -8.77 17.42
CA GLY A 134 7.61 -9.97 18.24
C GLY A 134 6.41 -10.84 17.81
N LEU A 135 5.43 -10.26 17.11
CA LEU A 135 4.29 -10.97 16.51
C LEU A 135 4.64 -11.64 15.17
N GLY A 136 5.81 -11.38 14.60
CA GLY A 136 6.29 -12.00 13.37
C GLY A 136 5.91 -11.25 12.08
N PHE A 137 5.56 -9.97 12.16
CA PHE A 137 5.41 -9.14 10.95
C PHE A 137 6.75 -8.97 10.22
N ASP A 138 6.70 -8.93 8.88
CA ASP A 138 7.89 -8.71 8.06
C ASP A 138 8.37 -7.27 8.08
N LEU A 139 7.43 -6.31 8.17
CA LEU A 139 7.72 -4.87 8.22
C LEU A 139 6.83 -4.18 9.27
N VAL A 140 7.33 -3.06 9.78
CA VAL A 140 6.52 -2.07 10.50
C VAL A 140 6.46 -0.78 9.70
N ASP A 141 5.28 -0.14 9.65
CA ASP A 141 5.04 1.10 8.90
C ASP A 141 4.42 2.17 9.80
N LEU A 142 4.85 3.43 9.63
CA LEU A 142 4.26 4.57 10.31
C LEU A 142 3.25 5.29 9.43
N ASN A 143 2.04 5.52 9.94
CA ASN A 143 1.02 6.31 9.27
C ASN A 143 1.18 7.80 9.54
N LEU A 144 1.55 8.58 8.53
CA LEU A 144 1.54 10.04 8.51
C LEU A 144 0.58 10.60 7.45
N GLY A 145 -0.40 9.81 7.01
CA GLY A 145 -1.30 10.19 5.91
C GLY A 145 -2.79 10.24 6.27
N CYS A 146 -3.22 9.67 7.40
CA CYS A 146 -4.63 9.62 7.77
C CYS A 146 -5.19 11.03 8.06
N PRO A 147 -6.22 11.51 7.29
CA PRO A 147 -6.79 12.84 7.50
C PRO A 147 -7.92 12.86 8.53
N ALA A 148 -8.29 11.72 9.12
CA ALA A 148 -9.43 11.59 10.03
C ALA A 148 -9.29 12.53 11.25
N LYS A 149 -10.35 13.30 11.53
CA LYS A 149 -10.33 14.33 12.60
C LYS A 149 -9.90 13.77 13.96
N LYS A 150 -10.34 12.55 14.31
CA LYS A 150 -9.96 11.90 15.58
C LYS A 150 -8.47 11.60 15.66
N VAL A 151 -7.87 11.05 14.58
CA VAL A 151 -6.43 10.78 14.51
C VAL A 151 -5.61 12.05 14.58
N VAL A 152 -6.00 13.08 13.82
CA VAL A 152 -5.34 14.40 13.80
C VAL A 152 -5.43 15.10 15.15
N LYS A 153 -6.56 15.02 15.87
CA LYS A 153 -6.72 15.61 17.22
C LYS A 153 -5.78 14.97 18.25
N CYS A 154 -5.41 13.71 18.06
CA CYS A 154 -4.43 13.00 18.90
C CYS A 154 -2.99 13.18 18.38
N ASN A 155 -2.74 14.23 17.60
CA ASN A 155 -1.43 14.52 16.98
C ASN A 155 -0.86 13.33 16.17
N GLY A 156 -1.71 12.46 15.61
CA GLY A 156 -1.31 11.33 14.79
C GLY A 156 -1.61 11.53 13.31
N GLY A 157 -1.17 10.60 12.48
CA GLY A 157 -1.44 10.61 11.05
C GLY A 157 -0.95 11.90 10.36
N SER A 158 -1.77 12.49 9.49
CA SER A 158 -1.40 13.72 8.78
C SER A 158 -1.25 14.97 9.67
N GLY A 159 -1.67 14.91 10.94
CA GLY A 159 -1.44 16.01 11.89
C GLY A 159 0.03 16.27 12.16
N LEU A 160 0.85 15.21 12.18
CA LEU A 160 2.30 15.30 12.39
C LEU A 160 3.06 15.94 11.22
N LEU A 161 2.49 16.02 10.01
CA LEU A 161 3.18 16.64 8.87
C LEU A 161 3.56 18.11 9.08
N ARG A 162 3.01 18.74 10.11
CA ARG A 162 3.31 20.12 10.52
C ARG A 162 4.41 20.22 11.58
N ASP A 163 4.96 19.08 12.02
CA ASP A 163 6.02 18.99 13.04
C ASP A 163 7.06 17.94 12.65
N LEU A 164 7.90 18.28 11.67
CA LEU A 164 8.96 17.39 11.20
C LEU A 164 9.96 17.02 12.31
N PRO A 165 10.35 17.92 13.24
CA PRO A 165 11.20 17.53 14.37
C PRO A 165 10.60 16.44 15.27
N ALA A 166 9.28 16.45 15.50
CA ALA A 166 8.61 15.37 16.24
C ALA A 166 8.64 14.05 15.46
N ILE A 167 8.43 14.10 14.14
CA ILE A 167 8.54 12.91 13.27
C ILE A 167 9.95 12.32 13.33
N GLY A 168 10.99 13.17 13.27
CA GLY A 168 12.39 12.71 13.37
C GLY A 168 12.65 11.91 14.64
N LYS A 169 12.17 12.38 15.80
CA LYS A 169 12.29 11.67 17.08
C LYS A 169 11.58 10.31 17.07
N ILE A 170 10.41 10.23 16.41
CA ILE A 170 9.69 8.95 16.25
C ILE A 170 10.50 8.02 15.36
N PHE A 171 11.04 8.48 14.23
CA PHE A 171 11.86 7.68 13.34
C PHE A 171 13.07 7.09 14.06
N GLU A 172 13.82 7.92 14.77
CA GLU A 172 15.00 7.48 15.56
C GLU A 172 14.62 6.44 16.61
N ALA A 173 13.55 6.71 17.39
CA ALA A 173 13.12 5.80 18.46
C ALA A 173 12.66 4.45 17.93
N VAL A 174 11.84 4.43 16.87
CA VAL A 174 11.34 3.18 16.26
C VAL A 174 12.50 2.44 15.58
N ARG A 175 13.37 3.13 14.81
CA ARG A 175 14.50 2.50 14.13
C ARG A 175 15.47 1.83 15.10
N ALA A 176 15.74 2.46 16.24
CA ALA A 176 16.57 1.89 17.30
C ALA A 176 15.90 0.69 18.01
N ALA A 177 14.58 0.56 17.93
CA ALA A 177 13.81 -0.42 18.67
C ALA A 177 13.65 -1.77 17.95
N VAL A 178 13.67 -1.80 16.61
CA VAL A 178 13.36 -2.99 15.81
C VAL A 178 14.48 -3.34 14.83
N LYS A 179 14.55 -4.60 14.42
CA LYS A 179 15.48 -5.11 13.39
C LYS A 179 14.81 -5.24 12.02
N ILE A 180 13.50 -5.53 11.99
CA ILE A 180 12.74 -5.60 10.75
C ILE A 180 12.74 -4.27 10.00
N PRO A 181 12.54 -4.25 8.67
CA PRO A 181 12.44 -3.01 7.91
C PRO A 181 11.35 -2.10 8.46
N PHE A 182 11.71 -0.83 8.66
CA PHE A 182 10.81 0.23 9.07
C PHE A 182 10.54 1.16 7.89
N THR A 183 9.26 1.41 7.59
CA THR A 183 8.79 2.23 6.48
C THR A 183 7.85 3.34 6.96
N VAL A 184 7.53 4.29 6.10
CA VAL A 184 6.57 5.34 6.40
C VAL A 184 5.66 5.61 5.22
N LYS A 185 4.34 5.72 5.48
CA LYS A 185 3.35 6.15 4.50
C LYS A 185 2.77 7.51 4.87
N PHE A 186 2.87 8.48 3.95
CA PHE A 186 2.50 9.87 4.21
C PHE A 186 1.79 10.53 3.03
N ARG A 187 1.30 11.76 3.24
CA ARG A 187 0.78 12.67 2.22
C ARG A 187 1.80 13.77 1.92
N ALA A 188 1.62 14.48 0.81
CA ALA A 188 2.56 15.49 0.34
C ALA A 188 2.79 16.64 1.33
N GLY A 189 1.80 16.94 2.15
CA GLY A 189 1.83 18.00 3.13
C GLY A 189 0.46 18.23 3.74
N TRP A 190 0.31 19.30 4.53
CA TRP A 190 -0.97 19.69 5.11
C TRP A 190 -1.90 20.29 4.05
N ASN A 191 -1.43 21.30 3.32
CA ASN A 191 -2.09 21.98 2.21
C ASN A 191 -1.06 22.31 1.11
N ASP A 192 -1.43 23.07 0.09
CA ASP A 192 -0.56 23.43 -1.04
C ASP A 192 0.58 24.40 -0.64
N GLU A 193 0.45 25.08 0.49
CA GLU A 193 1.47 26.02 1.03
C GLU A 193 2.46 25.30 1.97
N GLU A 194 2.05 24.19 2.55
CA GLU A 194 2.81 23.40 3.52
C GLU A 194 3.17 22.01 2.93
N ILE A 195 3.88 21.99 1.79
CA ILE A 195 4.39 20.76 1.16
C ILE A 195 5.72 20.38 1.80
N VAL A 196 5.78 19.20 2.40
CA VAL A 196 6.95 18.70 3.16
C VAL A 196 7.48 17.35 2.66
N CYS A 197 6.88 16.78 1.60
CA CYS A 197 7.10 15.38 1.22
C CYS A 197 8.58 15.07 0.89
N VAL A 198 9.30 15.97 0.23
CA VAL A 198 10.71 15.75 -0.13
C VAL A 198 11.61 15.82 1.11
N GLU A 199 11.39 16.80 1.98
CA GLU A 199 12.14 16.94 3.23
C GLU A 199 11.90 15.73 4.15
N LEU A 200 10.64 15.30 4.29
CA LEU A 200 10.27 14.14 5.07
C LEU A 200 10.91 12.86 4.52
N ALA A 201 10.95 12.68 3.20
CA ALA A 201 11.58 11.50 2.59
C ALA A 201 13.10 11.46 2.85
N ARG A 202 13.79 12.61 2.74
CA ARG A 202 15.21 12.71 3.10
C ARG A 202 15.48 12.43 4.56
N MET A 203 14.61 12.93 5.44
CA MET A 203 14.66 12.61 6.87
C MET A 203 14.47 11.12 7.12
N ALA A 204 13.49 10.49 6.47
CA ALA A 204 13.27 9.05 6.58
C ALA A 204 14.51 8.23 6.17
N GLU A 205 15.12 8.59 5.04
CA GLU A 205 16.38 7.96 4.59
C GLU A 205 17.52 8.18 5.61
N SER A 206 17.72 9.41 6.09
CA SER A 206 18.78 9.72 7.05
C SER A 206 18.61 9.01 8.40
N CYS A 207 17.38 8.75 8.83
CA CYS A 207 17.06 7.97 10.02
C CYS A 207 17.11 6.44 9.77
N GLY A 208 17.46 5.99 8.56
CA GLY A 208 17.62 4.58 8.23
C GLY A 208 16.29 3.82 8.01
N LEU A 209 15.25 4.49 7.54
CA LEU A 209 14.04 3.83 7.08
C LEU A 209 14.32 3.07 5.78
N ALA A 210 13.63 1.95 5.60
CA ALA A 210 13.89 1.04 4.48
C ALA A 210 13.14 1.39 3.19
N ALA A 211 12.04 2.16 3.27
CA ALA A 211 11.28 2.66 2.13
C ALA A 211 10.32 3.77 2.55
N VAL A 212 9.84 4.53 1.57
CA VAL A 212 8.79 5.55 1.75
C VAL A 212 7.63 5.32 0.79
N ALA A 213 6.39 5.58 1.23
CA ALA A 213 5.20 5.52 0.40
C ALA A 213 4.48 6.87 0.40
N LEU A 214 4.33 7.50 -0.78
CA LEU A 214 3.64 8.79 -0.90
C LEU A 214 2.24 8.63 -1.49
N HIS A 215 1.21 9.04 -0.75
CA HIS A 215 -0.05 9.41 -1.36
C HIS A 215 0.05 10.85 -1.88
N ALA A 216 0.07 10.99 -3.20
CA ALA A 216 0.37 12.25 -3.89
C ALA A 216 -0.80 13.27 -3.85
N ARG A 217 -1.32 13.50 -2.66
CA ARG A 217 -2.31 14.53 -2.29
C ARG A 217 -1.91 15.16 -0.96
N THR A 218 -2.33 16.40 -0.72
CA THR A 218 -2.24 17.03 0.61
C THR A 218 -3.34 16.50 1.54
N ARG A 219 -3.23 16.79 2.85
CA ARG A 219 -4.29 16.47 3.80
C ARG A 219 -5.59 17.19 3.45
N GLU A 220 -5.53 18.46 3.07
CA GLU A 220 -6.71 19.26 2.74
C GLU A 220 -7.40 18.83 1.45
N MET A 221 -6.66 18.37 0.46
CA MET A 221 -7.25 17.76 -0.74
C MET A 221 -8.14 16.56 -0.40
N GLY A 222 -7.87 15.87 0.71
CA GLY A 222 -8.62 14.64 1.03
C GLY A 222 -8.52 13.63 -0.09
N TYR A 223 -9.63 13.44 -0.81
CA TYR A 223 -9.72 12.61 -2.01
C TYR A 223 -10.15 13.39 -3.25
N SER A 224 -10.36 14.69 -3.13
CA SER A 224 -10.75 15.55 -4.26
C SER A 224 -9.58 15.86 -5.18
N GLY A 225 -9.89 16.29 -6.41
CA GLY A 225 -8.90 16.57 -7.43
C GLY A 225 -8.14 15.32 -7.89
N GLN A 226 -7.02 15.54 -8.57
CA GLN A 226 -6.12 14.49 -9.03
C GLN A 226 -4.91 14.35 -8.10
N ALA A 227 -4.37 13.15 -7.97
CA ALA A 227 -3.09 12.92 -7.29
C ALA A 227 -1.96 13.53 -8.15
N ARG A 228 -1.10 14.33 -7.52
CA ARG A 228 -0.01 15.05 -8.21
C ARG A 228 1.23 14.15 -8.20
N TRP A 229 1.39 13.35 -9.24
CA TRP A 229 2.47 12.38 -9.35
C TRP A 229 3.86 13.00 -9.43
N GLU A 230 3.96 14.28 -9.81
CA GLU A 230 5.21 15.05 -9.76
C GLU A 230 5.87 15.07 -8.36
N TRP A 231 5.09 14.97 -7.29
CA TRP A 231 5.65 14.86 -5.95
C TRP A 231 6.29 13.49 -5.70
N ILE A 232 5.79 12.42 -6.32
CA ILE A 232 6.41 11.09 -6.27
C ILE A 232 7.76 11.14 -6.99
N ALA A 233 7.80 11.74 -8.20
CA ALA A 233 9.04 11.93 -8.96
C ALA A 233 10.06 12.75 -8.16
N ALA A 234 9.64 13.87 -7.55
CA ALA A 234 10.52 14.70 -6.75
C ALA A 234 11.11 13.97 -5.53
N ILE A 235 10.35 13.08 -4.89
CA ILE A 235 10.89 12.22 -3.82
C ILE A 235 11.88 11.23 -4.41
N LYS A 236 11.53 10.57 -5.53
CA LYS A 236 12.41 9.57 -6.17
C LYS A 236 13.77 10.15 -6.56
N ASP A 237 13.78 11.40 -7.02
CA ASP A 237 15.03 12.13 -7.33
C ASP A 237 15.82 12.52 -6.08
N ALA A 238 15.16 12.60 -4.92
CA ALA A 238 15.74 13.12 -3.69
C ALA A 238 16.34 12.08 -2.76
N VAL A 239 15.95 10.80 -2.89
CA VAL A 239 16.36 9.70 -2.00
C VAL A 239 16.79 8.45 -2.80
N LYS A 240 17.60 7.59 -2.17
CA LYS A 240 18.07 6.33 -2.73
C LYS A 240 17.24 5.13 -2.26
N ILE A 241 16.58 5.25 -1.11
CA ILE A 241 15.68 4.21 -0.62
C ILE A 241 14.47 4.06 -1.54
N PRO A 242 13.85 2.88 -1.60
CA PRO A 242 12.67 2.62 -2.41
C PRO A 242 11.54 3.61 -2.17
N VAL A 243 10.92 4.08 -3.26
CA VAL A 243 9.76 4.97 -3.27
C VAL A 243 8.55 4.24 -3.83
N ILE A 244 7.49 4.15 -3.04
CA ILE A 244 6.23 3.51 -3.40
C ILE A 244 5.22 4.60 -3.77
N GLY A 245 4.81 4.63 -5.05
CA GLY A 245 3.83 5.61 -5.55
C GLY A 245 2.40 5.22 -5.23
N ASN A 246 1.59 6.17 -4.74
CA ASN A 246 0.18 5.96 -4.43
C ASN A 246 -0.70 7.14 -4.85
N GLY A 247 -1.84 6.84 -5.46
CA GLY A 247 -2.89 7.78 -5.85
C GLY A 247 -3.37 7.58 -7.27
N ASP A 248 -4.70 7.46 -7.43
CA ASP A 248 -5.44 7.41 -8.70
C ASP A 248 -5.08 6.25 -9.67
N ILE A 249 -4.52 5.16 -9.17
CA ILE A 249 -4.35 3.93 -9.94
C ILE A 249 -5.70 3.20 -9.97
N ARG A 250 -6.30 3.10 -11.17
CA ARG A 250 -7.61 2.47 -11.41
C ARG A 250 -7.53 1.32 -12.40
N SER A 251 -6.45 1.27 -13.18
CA SER A 251 -6.19 0.29 -14.23
C SER A 251 -4.73 -0.14 -14.23
N PRO A 252 -4.36 -1.24 -14.89
CA PRO A 252 -2.97 -1.62 -15.13
C PRO A 252 -2.17 -0.54 -15.85
N GLN A 253 -2.81 0.16 -16.79
CA GLN A 253 -2.22 1.25 -17.54
C GLN A 253 -1.81 2.42 -16.62
N ASP A 254 -2.66 2.77 -15.64
CA ASP A 254 -2.33 3.83 -14.67
C ASP A 254 -1.12 3.44 -13.81
N ALA A 255 -1.00 2.15 -13.44
CA ALA A 255 0.14 1.67 -12.67
C ALA A 255 1.45 1.81 -13.45
N CYS A 256 1.48 1.39 -14.72
CA CYS A 256 2.64 1.57 -15.59
C CYS A 256 2.92 3.05 -15.89
N ALA A 257 1.87 3.86 -16.11
CA ALA A 257 2.02 5.30 -16.32
C ALA A 257 2.64 5.99 -15.11
N MET A 258 2.25 5.62 -13.88
CA MET A 258 2.87 6.14 -12.66
C MET A 258 4.37 5.82 -12.62
N VAL A 259 4.77 4.57 -12.85
CA VAL A 259 6.19 4.19 -12.89
C VAL A 259 6.94 4.95 -13.97
N ALA A 260 6.37 5.02 -15.18
CA ALA A 260 6.99 5.71 -16.32
C ALA A 260 7.19 7.21 -16.08
N GLN A 261 6.24 7.88 -15.41
CA GLN A 261 6.30 9.32 -15.15
C GLN A 261 7.15 9.68 -13.95
N THR A 262 7.21 8.80 -12.94
CA THR A 262 7.82 9.15 -11.64
C THR A 262 9.09 8.39 -11.34
N GLY A 263 9.35 7.28 -12.03
CA GLY A 263 10.46 6.38 -11.72
C GLY A 263 10.32 5.66 -10.38
N CYS A 264 9.14 5.65 -9.75
CA CYS A 264 8.95 4.95 -8.47
C CYS A 264 9.21 3.45 -8.58
N ASP A 265 9.62 2.84 -7.47
CA ASP A 265 10.09 1.45 -7.42
C ASP A 265 8.95 0.44 -7.24
N ALA A 266 7.80 0.89 -6.75
CA ALA A 266 6.58 0.10 -6.60
C ALA A 266 5.35 0.99 -6.66
N VAL A 267 4.19 0.35 -6.86
CA VAL A 267 2.89 1.03 -6.87
C VAL A 267 2.01 0.51 -5.75
N MET A 268 1.30 1.44 -5.08
CA MET A 268 0.35 1.10 -4.00
C MET A 268 -1.07 1.41 -4.44
N ILE A 269 -1.95 0.41 -4.34
CA ILE A 269 -3.35 0.49 -4.73
C ILE A 269 -4.24 0.55 -3.50
N GLY A 270 -5.10 1.57 -3.43
CA GLY A 270 -6.07 1.75 -2.36
C GLY A 270 -7.51 1.53 -2.83
N ARG A 271 -8.27 2.61 -2.99
CA ARG A 271 -9.72 2.63 -3.25
C ARG A 271 -10.19 1.80 -4.46
N SER A 272 -9.30 1.52 -5.40
CA SER A 272 -9.64 0.66 -6.55
C SER A 272 -9.70 -0.82 -6.17
N ALA A 273 -8.95 -1.27 -5.16
CA ALA A 273 -8.89 -2.67 -4.78
C ALA A 273 -10.26 -3.26 -4.35
N PRO A 274 -11.11 -2.60 -3.53
CA PRO A 274 -12.44 -3.13 -3.22
C PRO A 274 -13.38 -3.19 -4.43
N SER A 275 -13.26 -2.25 -5.38
CA SER A 275 -14.12 -2.22 -6.57
C SER A 275 -13.63 -3.12 -7.71
N ASN A 276 -12.35 -3.38 -7.76
CA ASN A 276 -11.69 -4.32 -8.68
C ASN A 276 -10.58 -5.11 -7.97
N PRO A 277 -10.92 -6.16 -7.21
CA PRO A 277 -9.92 -6.93 -6.46
C PRO A 277 -8.88 -7.64 -7.34
N TRP A 278 -9.17 -7.85 -8.63
CA TRP A 278 -8.24 -8.43 -9.59
C TRP A 278 -7.15 -7.47 -10.07
N ILE A 279 -7.20 -6.19 -9.68
CA ILE A 279 -6.31 -5.13 -10.19
C ILE A 279 -4.82 -5.52 -10.07
N PHE A 280 -4.42 -6.20 -9.00
CA PHE A 280 -3.03 -6.63 -8.79
C PHE A 280 -2.59 -7.66 -9.82
N ARG A 281 -3.38 -8.73 -10.03
CA ARG A 281 -3.14 -9.75 -11.05
C ARG A 281 -3.19 -9.16 -12.46
N GLN A 282 -4.12 -8.24 -12.71
CA GLN A 282 -4.23 -7.55 -14.00
C GLN A 282 -2.99 -6.69 -14.29
N ILE A 283 -2.40 -6.02 -13.28
CA ILE A 283 -1.15 -5.29 -13.44
C ILE A 283 -0.01 -6.25 -13.80
N GLU A 284 0.11 -7.37 -13.11
CA GLU A 284 1.13 -8.38 -13.38
C GLU A 284 1.02 -8.93 -14.82
N GLN A 285 -0.19 -9.33 -15.24
CA GLN A 285 -0.46 -9.82 -16.59
C GLN A 285 -0.15 -8.76 -17.66
N PHE A 286 -0.57 -7.52 -17.43
CA PHE A 286 -0.33 -6.40 -18.35
C PHE A 286 1.18 -6.15 -18.52
N CYS A 287 1.93 -6.12 -17.43
CA CYS A 287 3.38 -5.94 -17.46
C CYS A 287 4.08 -7.09 -18.20
N ALA A 288 3.66 -8.34 -17.97
CA ALA A 288 4.20 -9.50 -18.67
C ALA A 288 3.92 -9.42 -20.18
N GLY A 289 2.70 -9.05 -20.59
CA GLY A 289 2.32 -8.89 -22.00
C GLY A 289 3.09 -7.77 -22.68
N MET A 290 3.29 -6.63 -22.02
CA MET A 290 4.11 -5.52 -22.54
C MET A 290 5.56 -5.91 -22.73
N SER A 291 6.14 -6.66 -21.81
CA SER A 291 7.53 -7.14 -21.91
C SER A 291 7.71 -8.14 -23.06
N ALA A 292 6.75 -9.04 -23.26
CA ALA A 292 6.77 -10.00 -24.38
C ALA A 292 6.70 -9.30 -25.74
N ALA A 293 5.80 -8.30 -25.88
CA ALA A 293 5.68 -7.52 -27.12
C ALA A 293 6.95 -6.72 -27.47
N GLN A 294 7.71 -6.27 -26.47
CA GLN A 294 8.99 -5.59 -26.69
C GLN A 294 10.09 -6.53 -27.21
N VAL A 295 10.11 -7.76 -26.73
CA VAL A 295 11.06 -8.79 -27.21
C VAL A 295 10.78 -9.12 -28.68
N GLU A 296 9.52 -9.26 -29.08
CA GLU A 296 9.13 -9.55 -30.47
C GLU A 296 9.45 -8.39 -31.45
N THR A 297 9.41 -7.14 -30.98
CA THR A 297 9.71 -5.95 -31.83
C THR A 297 11.20 -5.62 -31.92
N GLY A 298 12.10 -6.31 -31.22
CA GLY A 298 13.55 -6.13 -31.27
C GLY A 298 14.05 -4.79 -30.70
N ALA A 299 13.24 -4.11 -29.90
CA ALA A 299 13.64 -2.85 -29.25
C ALA A 299 14.58 -3.15 -28.08
N GLU A 300 15.87 -2.84 -28.23
CA GLU A 300 16.84 -2.94 -27.14
C GLU A 300 16.43 -2.04 -25.95
N PRO A 301 16.56 -2.54 -24.70
CA PRO A 301 16.33 -1.72 -23.51
C PRO A 301 17.35 -0.58 -23.48
N SER A 302 16.87 0.66 -23.45
CA SER A 302 17.72 1.86 -23.34
C SER A 302 18.55 1.77 -22.05
N LYS A 303 19.87 1.65 -22.20
CA LYS A 303 20.82 1.69 -21.08
C LYS A 303 20.69 3.00 -20.31
N PRO A 304 20.75 2.99 -18.98
CA PRO A 304 20.79 4.22 -18.19
C PRO A 304 22.01 5.04 -18.61
N HIS A 305 21.81 6.34 -18.87
CA HIS A 305 22.86 7.29 -19.15
C HIS A 305 23.80 7.38 -17.94
N MET A 306 24.94 6.71 -18.03
CA MET A 306 26.08 7.00 -17.15
C MET A 306 26.69 8.31 -17.61
N GLY A 307 26.64 9.33 -16.76
CA GLY A 307 27.32 10.59 -16.98
C GLY A 307 28.81 10.36 -17.25
N THR A 308 29.30 10.98 -18.29
CA THR A 308 30.72 10.97 -18.69
C THR A 308 31.56 11.57 -17.57
N ALA A 309 32.36 10.73 -16.92
CA ALA A 309 33.43 11.17 -16.04
C ALA A 309 34.60 11.65 -16.91
N ALA A 310 35.15 12.82 -16.55
CA ALA A 310 36.34 13.39 -17.16
C ALA A 310 37.59 12.50 -16.93
N PRO A 311 38.58 12.50 -17.87
CA PRO A 311 39.75 11.65 -17.77
C PRO A 311 40.86 12.31 -16.92
N GLY A 312 41.49 11.49 -16.07
CA GLY A 312 42.84 11.83 -15.61
C GLY A 312 43.19 11.51 -14.17
N CYS A 313 43.78 10.38 -13.89
CA CYS A 313 45.12 10.18 -13.31
C CYS A 313 45.37 8.70 -13.01
N PRO A 314 46.58 8.19 -13.28
CA PRO A 314 46.91 6.77 -13.12
C PRO A 314 47.32 6.48 -11.68
N VAL A 315 46.81 5.38 -11.12
CA VAL A 315 47.34 4.79 -9.89
C VAL A 315 47.74 3.33 -10.16
N GLU A 316 48.95 3.06 -9.69
CA GLU A 316 49.73 1.85 -9.90
C GLU A 316 49.07 0.54 -9.46
N ARG A 317 49.42 -0.51 -10.21
CA ARG A 317 49.11 -1.91 -9.88
C ARG A 317 50.01 -2.39 -8.75
N SER A 318 49.40 -2.94 -7.72
CA SER A 318 50.09 -3.90 -6.85
C SER A 318 49.32 -5.22 -6.90
N SER A 319 50.00 -6.22 -7.41
CA SER A 319 49.60 -7.62 -7.51
C SER A 319 49.92 -8.34 -6.21
N THR A 320 48.93 -8.98 -5.57
CA THR A 320 49.23 -10.13 -4.72
C THR A 320 48.22 -11.24 -5.01
N VAL A 321 48.80 -12.30 -5.55
CA VAL A 321 48.21 -13.63 -5.75
C VAL A 321 48.01 -14.29 -4.41
N PHE A 322 46.86 -14.87 -4.12
CA PHE A 322 46.70 -15.98 -3.19
C PHE A 322 45.77 -17.04 -3.75
N ASP A 323 46.20 -18.23 -3.61
CA ASP A 323 45.88 -19.49 -4.24
C ASP A 323 44.64 -20.17 -3.69
N SER A 324 44.08 -21.03 -4.48
CA SER A 324 43.01 -21.99 -4.35
C SER A 324 42.97 -22.79 -3.04
N HIS A 325 41.75 -23.03 -2.52
CA HIS A 325 41.37 -24.34 -1.97
C HIS A 325 39.84 -24.54 -2.01
N ASP A 326 39.43 -25.52 -2.82
CA ASP A 326 38.14 -26.19 -2.75
C ASP A 326 38.22 -27.29 -1.67
N PRO A 327 37.17 -27.52 -0.87
CA PRO A 327 36.57 -28.84 -0.91
C PRO A 327 35.04 -28.87 -0.80
N THR A 328 34.47 -29.62 -1.72
CA THR A 328 33.15 -30.25 -1.70
C THR A 328 32.70 -30.77 -0.34
N ALA A 329 31.55 -30.32 0.16
CA ALA A 329 30.75 -31.06 1.13
C ALA A 329 29.25 -30.95 0.78
N ARG A 330 28.69 -32.05 0.31
CA ARG A 330 27.25 -32.30 0.23
C ARG A 330 26.67 -32.30 1.66
N VAL A 331 25.66 -31.49 1.91
CA VAL A 331 24.76 -31.69 3.06
C VAL A 331 23.33 -31.74 2.53
N GLY A 332 22.67 -32.84 2.88
CA GLY A 332 21.33 -33.18 2.45
C GLY A 332 20.28 -32.28 3.08
N THR A 333 19.29 -31.94 2.25
CA THR A 333 18.06 -31.25 2.65
C THR A 333 17.13 -32.23 3.37
N THR A 334 16.97 -32.07 4.66
CA THR A 334 15.77 -32.51 5.37
C THR A 334 14.90 -31.29 5.66
N ARG A 335 13.80 -31.24 4.97
CA ARG A 335 12.73 -30.26 5.12
C ARG A 335 11.85 -30.73 6.27
N GLU A 336 12.14 -30.30 7.51
CA GLU A 336 11.18 -30.37 8.59
C GLU A 336 10.41 -29.07 8.67
N GLY A 337 9.12 -29.15 8.34
CA GLY A 337 8.18 -28.06 8.44
C GLY A 337 7.87 -27.76 9.90
N LEU A 338 8.30 -26.60 10.38
CA LEU A 338 7.84 -26.03 11.63
C LEU A 338 6.47 -25.38 11.39
N GLY A 339 5.41 -26.16 11.58
CA GLY A 339 4.04 -25.65 11.63
C GLY A 339 3.84 -24.82 12.89
N PHE A 340 3.88 -23.50 12.76
CA PHE A 340 3.38 -22.61 13.81
C PHE A 340 1.86 -22.59 13.77
N SER A 341 1.24 -23.24 14.75
CA SER A 341 -0.21 -23.33 14.87
C SER A 341 -0.80 -21.99 15.38
N ARG A 342 -2.11 -21.78 15.05
CA ARG A 342 -2.97 -20.69 15.57
C ARG A 342 -2.78 -20.38 17.06
N ALA A 343 -2.43 -21.38 17.87
CA ALA A 343 -2.18 -21.27 19.29
C ALA A 343 -0.88 -20.51 19.66
N ALA A 344 0.14 -20.53 18.81
CA ALA A 344 1.43 -19.88 19.11
C ALA A 344 1.34 -18.36 19.02
N ASN A 345 0.65 -17.82 18.00
CA ASN A 345 0.47 -16.35 17.86
C ASN A 345 -0.43 -15.79 18.97
N ALA A 346 -1.49 -16.52 19.36
CA ALA A 346 -2.34 -16.11 20.49
C ALA A 346 -1.56 -16.07 21.81
N SER A 347 -0.69 -17.05 22.06
CA SER A 347 0.09 -17.13 23.29
C SER A 347 1.19 -16.07 23.39
N LEU A 348 1.77 -15.65 22.27
CA LEU A 348 2.74 -14.55 22.21
C LEU A 348 2.06 -13.20 22.48
N LEU A 349 0.85 -13.00 21.94
CA LEU A 349 0.04 -11.82 22.22
C LEU A 349 -0.34 -11.73 23.71
N GLU A 350 -0.71 -12.85 24.33
CA GLU A 350 -1.02 -12.92 25.76
C GLU A 350 0.19 -12.70 26.66
N ARG A 351 1.37 -13.20 26.30
CA ARG A 351 2.61 -13.01 27.05
C ARG A 351 3.15 -11.57 27.00
N ALA A 352 3.04 -10.90 25.85
CA ALA A 352 3.48 -9.53 25.68
C ALA A 352 2.65 -8.52 26.49
N LEU A 353 1.44 -8.91 26.93
CA LEU A 353 0.45 -8.02 27.57
C LEU A 353 0.45 -8.07 29.09
N ALA A 354 1.46 -8.70 29.72
CA ALA A 354 1.49 -8.93 31.17
C ALA A 354 2.04 -7.75 32.02
N SER A 355 2.26 -6.54 31.48
CA SER A 355 2.78 -5.37 32.20
C SER A 355 1.89 -4.12 32.11
N GLU A 356 1.65 -3.53 33.24
CA GLU A 356 1.15 -2.23 33.72
C GLU A 356 0.05 -1.41 33.02
N GLU A 357 -0.81 -0.81 33.85
CA GLU A 357 -2.00 0.00 33.53
C GLU A 357 -1.63 1.46 33.24
N LEU A 358 -2.13 2.04 32.14
CA LEU A 358 -2.19 3.47 31.89
C LEU A 358 -3.58 3.87 31.33
N ASP A 359 -4.13 4.96 31.82
CA ASP A 359 -5.52 5.41 31.61
C ASP A 359 -5.72 6.34 30.40
N THR A 360 -6.90 6.23 29.82
CA THR A 360 -7.68 7.00 28.84
C THR A 360 -7.41 6.83 27.34
N PRO A 361 -8.47 6.52 26.54
CA PRO A 361 -8.36 6.06 25.16
C PRO A 361 -8.57 7.13 24.10
N CYS A 362 -7.66 7.17 23.12
CA CYS A 362 -7.93 7.71 21.80
C CYS A 362 -8.21 6.55 20.82
N HIS A 363 -9.47 6.17 20.69
CA HIS A 363 -9.90 5.27 19.62
C HIS A 363 -10.52 6.06 18.48
N PRO A 364 -10.12 5.82 17.22
CA PRO A 364 -10.96 6.23 16.11
C PRO A 364 -12.19 5.30 16.09
N GLU A 365 -13.40 5.88 16.27
CA GLU A 365 -14.58 5.26 15.69
C GLU A 365 -14.33 5.19 14.19
N GLU A 366 -14.85 4.16 13.53
CA GLU A 366 -14.75 3.99 12.09
C GLU A 366 -15.04 5.33 11.41
N PRO A 367 -14.18 5.81 10.50
CA PRO A 367 -14.57 6.92 9.68
C PRO A 367 -15.81 6.45 8.93
N ALA A 368 -16.97 7.03 9.23
CA ALA A 368 -18.07 7.00 8.30
C ALA A 368 -17.46 7.51 6.98
N PHE A 369 -17.30 6.64 5.99
CA PHE A 369 -17.07 7.07 4.62
C PHE A 369 -18.25 7.96 4.32
N GLY A 370 -18.04 9.28 4.34
CA GLY A 370 -19.06 10.23 4.00
C GLY A 370 -19.65 9.78 2.69
N ASP A 371 -20.96 9.87 2.60
CA ASP A 371 -21.77 9.62 1.41
C ASP A 371 -21.23 10.54 0.29
N GLU A 372 -20.11 10.14 -0.33
CA GLU A 372 -19.64 10.73 -1.56
C GLU A 372 -20.58 10.17 -2.61
N GLY A 373 -21.45 11.03 -3.11
CA GLY A 373 -22.37 10.77 -4.18
C GLY A 373 -21.73 10.06 -5.36
N PRO A 374 -22.50 9.43 -6.24
CA PRO A 374 -22.01 8.54 -7.29
C PRO A 374 -20.92 9.25 -8.08
N MET A 375 -19.71 8.67 -8.09
CA MET A 375 -18.64 9.11 -8.98
C MET A 375 -19.21 9.25 -10.39
N HIS A 376 -19.07 10.43 -10.96
CA HIS A 376 -19.56 10.75 -12.29
C HIS A 376 -19.21 9.64 -13.27
N SER A 377 -20.26 9.10 -13.88
CA SER A 377 -20.28 8.10 -14.93
C SER A 377 -19.21 8.38 -15.98
N ALA A 378 -18.11 7.62 -15.93
CA ALA A 378 -17.31 7.42 -17.11
C ALA A 378 -18.18 6.67 -18.12
N ARG A 379 -18.42 7.29 -19.26
CA ARG A 379 -19.21 6.80 -20.40
C ARG A 379 -18.80 5.36 -20.69
N THR A 380 -19.70 4.42 -20.46
CA THR A 380 -19.52 3.00 -20.78
C THR A 380 -19.47 2.87 -22.31
N VAL A 381 -18.26 2.77 -22.86
CA VAL A 381 -18.08 2.34 -24.24
C VAL A 381 -18.50 0.87 -24.28
N ARG A 382 -19.59 0.57 -25.00
CA ARG A 382 -19.97 -0.81 -25.33
C ARG A 382 -18.89 -1.38 -26.22
N VAL A 383 -18.03 -2.22 -25.67
CA VAL A 383 -17.03 -2.98 -26.43
C VAL A 383 -17.72 -4.25 -26.93
N SER A 384 -17.71 -4.45 -28.24
CA SER A 384 -18.27 -5.64 -28.90
C SER A 384 -17.42 -6.88 -28.61
N SER A 385 -18.02 -8.05 -28.63
CA SER A 385 -17.44 -9.36 -28.29
C SER A 385 -16.30 -9.85 -29.21
N GLN A 386 -15.89 -9.06 -30.20
CA GLN A 386 -14.81 -9.42 -31.14
C GLN A 386 -13.39 -9.00 -30.69
N ASP A 387 -13.24 -8.22 -29.61
CA ASP A 387 -11.96 -7.65 -29.19
C ASP A 387 -11.14 -8.52 -28.21
N ASN A 388 -11.49 -9.77 -28.00
CA ASN A 388 -10.88 -10.58 -26.91
C ASN A 388 -9.46 -11.12 -27.23
N LYS A 389 -8.98 -11.00 -28.48
CA LYS A 389 -7.65 -11.52 -28.89
C LYS A 389 -6.49 -10.55 -28.68
N SER A 390 -6.74 -9.26 -28.32
CA SER A 390 -5.70 -8.23 -28.16
C SER A 390 -5.55 -7.73 -26.72
N ARG A 391 -6.19 -8.36 -25.73
CA ARG A 391 -6.16 -7.88 -24.33
C ARG A 391 -4.95 -8.44 -23.60
N LEU A 392 -4.12 -7.55 -23.06
CA LEU A 392 -2.92 -7.90 -22.31
C LEU A 392 -3.19 -8.44 -20.89
N TYR A 393 -4.45 -8.41 -20.43
CA TYR A 393 -4.86 -8.93 -19.12
C TYR A 393 -6.32 -9.37 -19.14
N ASP A 394 -6.70 -10.26 -18.22
CA ASP A 394 -8.03 -10.80 -18.09
C ASP A 394 -9.06 -9.75 -17.60
N HIS A 395 -10.28 -9.88 -18.12
CA HIS A 395 -11.42 -9.11 -17.65
C HIS A 395 -12.40 -10.06 -17.00
N PRO A 396 -12.66 -9.93 -15.68
CA PRO A 396 -13.56 -10.82 -14.97
C PRO A 396 -14.95 -10.86 -15.61
N SER A 397 -15.42 -12.07 -15.88
CA SER A 397 -16.78 -12.32 -16.33
C SER A 397 -17.79 -12.08 -15.20
N GLU A 398 -19.08 -12.18 -15.53
CA GLU A 398 -20.13 -12.12 -14.49
C GLU A 398 -20.06 -13.34 -13.55
N ALA A 399 -19.66 -14.52 -14.07
CA ALA A 399 -19.44 -15.72 -13.28
C ALA A 399 -18.25 -15.55 -12.31
N ASP A 400 -17.13 -14.97 -12.78
CA ASP A 400 -15.99 -14.67 -11.91
C ASP A 400 -16.38 -13.71 -10.79
N ARG A 401 -17.16 -12.68 -11.11
CA ARG A 401 -17.68 -11.72 -10.14
C ARG A 401 -18.58 -12.37 -9.10
N TYR A 402 -19.47 -13.27 -9.53
CA TYR A 402 -20.32 -14.05 -8.62
C TYR A 402 -19.45 -14.90 -7.67
N GLN A 403 -18.53 -15.67 -8.23
CA GLN A 403 -17.65 -16.53 -7.46
C GLN A 403 -16.82 -15.70 -6.45
N MET A 404 -16.35 -14.53 -6.86
CA MET A 404 -15.60 -13.59 -6.02
C MET A 404 -16.44 -13.12 -4.82
N ILE A 405 -17.67 -12.66 -5.07
CA ILE A 405 -18.57 -12.16 -3.99
C ILE A 405 -18.91 -13.30 -3.03
N ARG A 406 -19.24 -14.47 -3.56
CA ARG A 406 -19.57 -15.68 -2.79
C ARG A 406 -18.40 -16.07 -1.89
N THR A 407 -17.21 -16.19 -2.45
CA THR A 407 -15.99 -16.55 -1.70
C THR A 407 -15.70 -15.55 -0.58
N TYR A 408 -15.71 -14.25 -0.87
CA TYR A 408 -15.45 -13.24 0.15
C TYR A 408 -16.49 -13.26 1.26
N PHE A 409 -17.78 -13.38 0.94
CA PHE A 409 -18.84 -13.43 1.94
C PHE A 409 -18.78 -14.70 2.78
N GLN A 410 -18.41 -15.83 2.17
CA GLN A 410 -18.20 -17.08 2.88
C GLN A 410 -17.01 -16.99 3.84
N MET A 411 -15.89 -16.40 3.43
CA MET A 411 -14.74 -16.14 4.30
C MET A 411 -15.11 -15.26 5.50
N LEU A 412 -15.98 -14.24 5.32
CA LEU A 412 -16.46 -13.41 6.43
C LEU A 412 -17.30 -14.20 7.45
N ILE A 413 -18.06 -15.20 6.99
CA ILE A 413 -18.85 -16.08 7.85
C ILE A 413 -17.92 -17.03 8.62
N GLU A 414 -16.98 -17.65 7.92
CA GLU A 414 -16.04 -18.63 8.48
C GLU A 414 -15.07 -18.00 9.51
N GLU A 415 -14.70 -16.75 9.33
CA GLU A 415 -13.85 -16.00 10.27
C GLU A 415 -14.60 -15.55 11.52
N GLU A 416 -15.94 -15.71 11.56
CA GLU A 416 -16.81 -15.32 12.67
C GLU A 416 -16.61 -13.86 13.12
N LEU A 417 -16.37 -12.96 12.16
CA LEU A 417 -16.18 -11.54 12.48
C LEU A 417 -17.45 -10.97 13.10
N PRO A 418 -17.34 -10.24 14.23
CA PRO A 418 -18.52 -9.67 14.92
C PRO A 418 -19.38 -8.77 14.04
N ASP A 419 -18.80 -8.18 12.98
CA ASP A 419 -19.47 -7.27 12.04
C ASP A 419 -19.53 -7.82 10.61
N ALA A 420 -19.62 -9.14 10.44
CA ALA A 420 -19.68 -9.76 9.11
C ALA A 420 -20.83 -9.20 8.26
N VAL A 421 -22.02 -8.99 8.85
CA VAL A 421 -23.18 -8.40 8.16
C VAL A 421 -22.90 -6.98 7.69
N GLY A 422 -22.30 -6.15 8.54
CA GLY A 422 -21.91 -4.78 8.20
C GLY A 422 -20.90 -4.76 7.05
N LYS A 423 -19.90 -5.62 7.11
CA LYS A 423 -18.90 -5.80 6.04
C LYS A 423 -19.52 -6.25 4.72
N MET A 424 -20.39 -7.25 4.73
CA MET A 424 -21.09 -7.68 3.52
C MET A 424 -21.91 -6.55 2.90
N LYS A 425 -22.60 -5.75 3.71
CA LYS A 425 -23.35 -4.58 3.26
C LYS A 425 -22.44 -3.51 2.67
N GLN A 426 -21.31 -3.21 3.33
CA GLN A 426 -20.32 -2.27 2.85
C GLN A 426 -19.76 -2.68 1.48
N PHE A 427 -19.35 -3.93 1.32
CA PHE A 427 -18.77 -4.45 0.08
C PHE A 427 -19.80 -4.67 -1.03
N ALA A 428 -21.08 -4.85 -0.70
CA ALA A 428 -22.13 -5.02 -1.70
C ALA A 428 -22.19 -3.89 -2.72
N SER A 429 -21.94 -2.64 -2.30
CA SER A 429 -21.95 -1.49 -3.21
C SER A 429 -20.80 -1.55 -4.24
N TRP A 430 -19.62 -1.97 -3.84
CA TRP A 430 -18.46 -2.11 -4.73
C TRP A 430 -18.62 -3.32 -5.65
N PHE A 431 -18.98 -4.46 -5.11
CA PHE A 431 -19.00 -5.73 -5.83
C PHE A 431 -20.12 -5.84 -6.86
N THR A 432 -21.25 -5.17 -6.62
CA THR A 432 -22.41 -5.20 -7.52
C THR A 432 -22.50 -3.97 -8.43
N HIS A 433 -21.51 -3.07 -8.36
CA HIS A 433 -21.47 -1.91 -9.27
C HIS A 433 -21.26 -2.36 -10.71
N GLY A 434 -22.07 -1.80 -11.64
CA GLY A 434 -22.04 -2.17 -13.05
C GLY A 434 -22.67 -3.53 -13.39
N VAL A 435 -23.16 -4.29 -12.41
CA VAL A 435 -23.92 -5.53 -12.66
C VAL A 435 -25.37 -5.13 -13.02
N PRO A 436 -25.90 -5.57 -14.17
CA PRO A 436 -27.30 -5.34 -14.51
C PRO A 436 -28.24 -5.94 -13.45
N GLY A 437 -29.18 -5.14 -12.92
CA GLY A 437 -30.01 -5.54 -11.80
C GLY A 437 -29.36 -5.45 -10.41
N GLY A 438 -28.08 -5.08 -10.33
CA GLY A 438 -27.31 -4.99 -9.10
C GLY A 438 -27.87 -4.03 -8.04
N ALA A 439 -28.64 -3.01 -8.46
CA ALA A 439 -29.35 -2.12 -7.53
C ALA A 439 -30.40 -2.87 -6.71
N GLY A 440 -31.15 -3.79 -7.35
CA GLY A 440 -32.12 -4.64 -6.66
C GLY A 440 -31.43 -5.60 -5.68
N LEU A 441 -30.33 -6.21 -6.09
CA LEU A 441 -29.52 -7.07 -5.21
C LEU A 441 -28.98 -6.28 -3.99
N ARG A 442 -28.42 -5.08 -4.20
CA ARG A 442 -27.96 -4.23 -3.09
C ARG A 442 -29.08 -3.95 -2.08
N LYS A 443 -30.27 -3.58 -2.58
CA LYS A 443 -31.44 -3.34 -1.71
C LYS A 443 -31.75 -4.59 -0.88
N ALA A 444 -31.82 -5.75 -1.49
CA ALA A 444 -32.08 -7.01 -0.79
C ALA A 444 -31.00 -7.34 0.27
N ILE A 445 -29.72 -7.10 -0.05
CA ILE A 445 -28.60 -7.24 0.90
C ILE A 445 -28.75 -6.27 2.09
N TYR A 446 -29.08 -5.00 1.85
CA TYR A 446 -29.26 -4.03 2.93
C TYR A 446 -30.45 -4.32 3.83
N GLU A 447 -31.52 -4.92 3.30
CA GLU A 447 -32.70 -5.34 4.06
C GLU A 447 -32.48 -6.61 4.88
N SER A 448 -31.50 -7.45 4.50
CA SER A 448 -31.15 -8.71 5.17
C SER A 448 -30.56 -8.46 6.57
N LYS A 449 -30.83 -9.36 7.51
CA LYS A 449 -30.44 -9.23 8.92
C LYS A 449 -29.33 -10.18 9.34
N SER A 450 -29.02 -11.21 8.56
CA SER A 450 -28.01 -12.19 8.87
C SER A 450 -27.07 -12.46 7.67
N ALA A 451 -25.86 -12.90 7.95
CA ALA A 451 -24.87 -13.21 6.93
C ALA A 451 -25.30 -14.37 6.00
N PRO A 452 -25.88 -15.48 6.49
CA PRO A 452 -26.40 -16.53 5.62
C PRO A 452 -27.54 -16.04 4.71
N GLU A 453 -28.43 -15.15 5.19
CA GLU A 453 -29.48 -14.58 4.36
C GLU A 453 -28.90 -13.72 3.21
N ILE A 454 -27.87 -12.91 3.50
CA ILE A 454 -27.19 -12.11 2.49
C ILE A 454 -26.56 -13.01 1.43
N LEU A 455 -25.85 -14.06 1.85
CA LEU A 455 -25.22 -15.01 0.92
C LEU A 455 -26.27 -15.69 0.02
N ALA A 456 -27.39 -16.16 0.59
CA ALA A 456 -28.48 -16.76 -0.17
C ALA A 456 -29.07 -15.78 -1.21
N ARG A 457 -29.21 -14.48 -0.89
CA ARG A 457 -29.69 -13.45 -1.84
C ARG A 457 -28.71 -13.29 -3.02
N VAL A 458 -27.40 -13.33 -2.76
CA VAL A 458 -26.36 -13.26 -3.80
C VAL A 458 -26.44 -14.49 -4.69
N GLU A 459 -26.54 -15.68 -4.13
CA GLU A 459 -26.62 -16.95 -4.86
C GLU A 459 -27.84 -16.96 -5.78
N VAL A 460 -29.04 -16.74 -5.26
CA VAL A 460 -30.28 -16.71 -6.05
C VAL A 460 -30.20 -15.69 -7.20
N PHE A 461 -29.64 -14.51 -6.95
CA PHE A 461 -29.52 -13.46 -7.98
C PHE A 461 -28.61 -13.88 -9.13
N PHE A 462 -27.41 -14.37 -8.82
CA PHE A 462 -26.43 -14.72 -9.87
C PHE A 462 -26.76 -16.03 -10.57
N GLU A 463 -27.27 -17.04 -9.88
CA GLU A 463 -27.68 -18.31 -10.48
C GLU A 463 -28.79 -18.10 -11.51
N ALA A 464 -29.82 -17.30 -11.18
CA ALA A 464 -30.86 -16.95 -12.12
C ALA A 464 -30.33 -16.24 -13.37
N ARG A 465 -29.33 -15.38 -13.22
CA ARG A 465 -28.72 -14.63 -14.32
C ARG A 465 -27.83 -15.50 -15.21
N LEU A 466 -27.00 -16.33 -14.59
CA LEU A 466 -26.10 -17.25 -15.32
C LEU A 466 -26.91 -18.31 -16.10
N ALA A 467 -28.04 -18.76 -15.56
CA ALA A 467 -28.95 -19.69 -16.27
C ALA A 467 -29.62 -19.04 -17.50
N MET A 468 -29.73 -17.72 -17.55
CA MET A 468 -30.28 -16.97 -18.70
C MET A 468 -29.25 -16.63 -19.79
N GLN A 469 -27.96 -16.80 -19.51
CA GLN A 469 -26.92 -16.60 -20.52
C GLN A 469 -26.93 -17.78 -21.51
N PRO A 470 -27.02 -17.51 -22.83
CA PRO A 470 -26.89 -18.62 -23.78
C PRO A 470 -25.53 -19.28 -23.61
N VAL A 471 -25.52 -20.59 -23.50
CA VAL A 471 -24.27 -21.37 -23.50
C VAL A 471 -23.56 -21.00 -24.80
N SER A 472 -22.48 -20.27 -24.73
CA SER A 472 -21.60 -20.07 -25.88
C SER A 472 -21.12 -21.44 -26.30
N ALA A 473 -21.58 -21.91 -27.46
CA ALA A 473 -21.09 -23.14 -28.07
C ALA A 473 -19.63 -22.87 -28.50
N ASP A 474 -18.71 -23.04 -27.59
CA ASP A 474 -17.30 -23.30 -27.90
C ASP A 474 -17.19 -24.78 -28.23
N THR A 475 -17.50 -25.08 -29.48
CA THR A 475 -17.15 -26.34 -30.11
C THR A 475 -15.74 -26.22 -30.66
N HIS A 476 -14.84 -27.04 -30.09
CA HIS A 476 -13.60 -27.64 -30.63
C HIS A 476 -12.52 -26.71 -31.20
#